data_757acece7eb716baa133bbdac6f4bc84
#
_entry.id   757acece7eb716baa133bbdac6f4bc84
#
_cell.length_a   1.000
_cell.length_b   1.000
_cell.length_c   1.000
_cell.angle_alpha   90.00
_cell.angle_beta   90.00
_cell.angle_gamma   90.00
#
_symmetry.space_group_name_H-M   'P 1'
#
loop_
_entity.id
_entity.type
_entity.pdbx_description
1 polymer ?
#
loop_
_entity_poly.entity_id
_entity_poly.type
_entity_poly.pdbx_seq_one_letter_code
_entity_poly.pdbx_strand_id
1 'polypeptide(L)'
;MSGGYDVEQFVETPDPDLVCTICRGVLRCPVRVACNHVFCKSCILQWLKRQESCPCCRKPVTASMMFVMYKLSKSISRLRVKCGNEASGCAATFPLADQHCHRSGCPFEPSACPHEGCGAQLPRRDLPAHALRCPHRREPCPLGCGEVLSRQSQAGHNCYQQLRRACAAQRQAHRAIVATLQRKMRKMQSTMEQMKRQVALICESLEVADDGEEPAGEGSSSAGS
;
A
#
# COMPACT_ATOMS: atom_id res chain seq x y z
N MET A 1 21.11 -12.22 15.57
CA MET A 1 21.16 -11.94 14.11
C MET A 1 22.60 -12.07 13.69
N SER A 2 22.90 -13.04 12.82
CA SER A 2 24.26 -13.22 12.28
C SER A 2 24.64 -12.00 11.45
N GLY A 3 25.81 -11.41 11.73
CA GLY A 3 26.26 -10.21 11.05
C GLY A 3 26.73 -10.46 9.61
N GLY A 4 27.27 -11.66 9.32
CA GLY A 4 27.82 -12.07 8.04
C GLY A 4 26.89 -12.96 7.22
N TYR A 5 27.33 -13.36 6.05
CA TYR A 5 26.67 -14.38 5.22
C TYR A 5 27.09 -15.77 5.69
N ASP A 6 26.20 -16.73 5.61
CA ASP A 6 26.50 -18.13 5.91
C ASP A 6 27.53 -18.67 4.95
N VAL A 7 28.56 -19.34 5.46
CA VAL A 7 29.64 -19.91 4.64
C VAL A 7 29.13 -21.06 3.77
N GLU A 8 28.15 -21.83 4.26
CA GLU A 8 27.62 -23.01 3.55
C GLU A 8 26.82 -22.66 2.30
N GLN A 9 26.32 -21.41 2.22
CA GLN A 9 25.60 -20.98 1.02
C GLN A 9 26.51 -20.76 -0.20
N PHE A 10 27.83 -20.66 0.00
CA PHE A 10 28.76 -20.44 -1.11
C PHE A 10 29.06 -21.75 -1.85
N VAL A 11 29.24 -21.68 -3.18
CA VAL A 11 29.55 -22.83 -4.03
C VAL A 11 30.95 -23.35 -3.72
N GLU A 12 31.89 -22.41 -3.57
CA GLU A 12 33.27 -22.67 -3.20
C GLU A 12 33.54 -22.17 -1.79
N THR A 13 34.43 -22.84 -1.06
CA THR A 13 34.83 -22.39 0.27
C THR A 13 35.43 -20.98 0.18
N PRO A 14 34.84 -19.98 0.83
CA PRO A 14 35.37 -18.63 0.79
C PRO A 14 36.73 -18.52 1.47
N ASP A 15 37.61 -17.65 0.92
CA ASP A 15 38.90 -17.33 1.50
C ASP A 15 38.75 -16.95 2.98
N PRO A 16 39.61 -17.49 3.87
CA PRO A 16 39.61 -17.09 5.30
C PRO A 16 39.68 -15.58 5.52
N ASP A 17 40.33 -14.82 4.66
CA ASP A 17 40.40 -13.36 4.73
C ASP A 17 39.06 -12.66 4.49
N LEU A 18 38.10 -13.37 3.92
CA LEU A 18 36.72 -12.90 3.70
C LEU A 18 35.78 -13.25 4.85
N VAL A 19 36.28 -13.93 5.89
CA VAL A 19 35.48 -14.41 7.02
C VAL A 19 35.61 -13.50 8.24
N CYS A 20 34.51 -13.08 8.81
CA CYS A 20 34.48 -12.28 10.01
C CYS A 20 34.79 -13.13 11.26
N THR A 21 35.81 -12.75 12.03
CA THR A 21 36.22 -13.48 13.24
C THR A 21 35.20 -13.42 14.37
N ILE A 22 34.27 -12.46 14.36
CA ILE A 22 33.22 -12.32 15.37
C ILE A 22 32.07 -13.30 15.13
N CYS A 23 31.53 -13.33 13.89
CA CYS A 23 30.36 -14.16 13.57
C CYS A 23 30.69 -15.42 12.78
N ARG A 24 31.93 -15.60 12.37
CA ARG A 24 32.44 -16.72 11.53
C ARG A 24 31.74 -16.86 10.18
N GLY A 25 30.95 -15.85 9.76
CA GLY A 25 30.33 -15.78 8.44
C GLY A 25 31.14 -14.92 7.48
N VAL A 26 30.88 -15.04 6.17
CA VAL A 26 31.50 -14.17 5.16
C VAL A 26 31.11 -12.71 5.43
N LEU A 27 32.07 -11.82 5.29
CA LEU A 27 31.95 -10.40 5.63
C LEU A 27 30.74 -9.74 4.94
N ARG A 28 29.87 -9.12 5.72
CA ARG A 28 28.74 -8.29 5.25
C ARG A 28 29.02 -6.84 5.60
N CYS A 29 29.00 -5.97 4.59
CA CYS A 29 29.40 -4.57 4.75
C CYS A 29 30.75 -4.46 5.49
N PRO A 30 31.86 -4.98 4.89
CA PRO A 30 33.15 -5.04 5.57
C PRO A 30 33.66 -3.67 5.95
N VAL A 31 34.10 -3.53 7.19
CA VAL A 31 34.75 -2.33 7.73
C VAL A 31 36.09 -2.67 8.33
N ARG A 32 37.10 -1.85 8.06
CA ARG A 32 38.44 -1.93 8.61
C ARG A 32 38.54 -0.96 9.80
N VAL A 33 39.03 -1.44 10.90
CA VAL A 33 39.34 -0.61 12.07
C VAL A 33 40.78 -0.12 12.06
N ALA A 34 41.12 0.84 12.93
CA ALA A 34 42.43 1.49 12.96
C ALA A 34 43.63 0.53 13.05
N CYS A 35 43.47 -0.65 13.64
CA CYS A 35 44.51 -1.70 13.73
C CYS A 35 44.52 -2.65 12.51
N ASN A 36 43.88 -2.29 11.42
CA ASN A 36 43.81 -3.03 10.14
C ASN A 36 42.99 -4.32 10.14
N HIS A 37 42.39 -4.74 11.23
CA HIS A 37 41.47 -5.88 11.22
C HIS A 37 40.13 -5.52 10.57
N VAL A 38 39.54 -6.51 9.88
CA VAL A 38 38.29 -6.31 9.12
C VAL A 38 37.18 -7.17 9.74
N PHE A 39 35.99 -6.58 9.86
CA PHE A 39 34.82 -7.21 10.45
C PHE A 39 33.55 -6.83 9.66
N CYS A 40 32.47 -7.57 9.87
CA CYS A 40 31.16 -7.08 9.46
C CYS A 40 30.85 -5.79 10.25
N LYS A 41 30.31 -4.79 9.60
CA LYS A 41 29.94 -3.52 10.25
C LYS A 41 29.02 -3.73 11.47
N SER A 42 28.00 -4.57 11.35
CA SER A 42 27.08 -4.87 12.44
C SER A 42 27.76 -5.58 13.60
N CYS A 43 28.67 -6.51 13.32
CA CYS A 43 29.38 -7.27 14.35
C CYS A 43 30.28 -6.39 15.20
N ILE A 44 31.13 -5.57 14.56
CA ILE A 44 32.07 -4.71 15.30
C ILE A 44 31.33 -3.60 16.04
N LEU A 45 30.26 -3.03 15.49
CA LEU A 45 29.44 -2.04 16.19
C LEU A 45 28.76 -2.64 17.43
N GLN A 46 28.30 -3.88 17.35
CA GLN A 46 27.72 -4.57 18.52
C GLN A 46 28.78 -4.92 19.59
N TRP A 47 29.98 -5.27 19.15
CA TRP A 47 31.12 -5.52 20.03
C TRP A 47 31.53 -4.24 20.77
N LEU A 48 31.70 -3.13 20.07
CA LEU A 48 32.14 -1.84 20.62
C LEU A 48 31.16 -1.23 21.63
N LYS A 49 29.89 -1.65 21.62
CA LYS A 49 28.94 -1.27 22.70
C LYS A 49 29.30 -1.85 24.07
N ARG A 50 30.09 -2.94 24.10
CA ARG A 50 30.48 -3.64 25.32
C ARG A 50 31.94 -3.39 25.66
N GLN A 51 32.82 -3.24 24.68
CA GLN A 51 34.25 -3.16 24.86
C GLN A 51 34.88 -2.33 23.74
N GLU A 52 35.49 -1.19 24.07
CA GLU A 52 36.14 -0.26 23.11
C GLU A 52 37.54 -0.75 22.70
N SER A 53 37.63 -1.99 22.25
CA SER A 53 38.87 -2.62 21.82
C SER A 53 38.64 -3.58 20.66
N CYS A 54 39.70 -3.80 19.87
CA CYS A 54 39.65 -4.76 18.76
C CYS A 54 39.54 -6.20 19.28
N PRO A 55 38.56 -7.01 18.80
CA PRO A 55 38.42 -8.41 19.17
C PRO A 55 39.66 -9.28 18.90
N CYS A 56 40.47 -8.91 17.90
CA CYS A 56 41.64 -9.71 17.48
C CYS A 56 42.93 -9.33 18.23
N CYS A 57 43.23 -8.02 18.37
CA CYS A 57 44.52 -7.58 18.91
C CYS A 57 44.39 -6.72 20.19
N ARG A 58 43.16 -6.50 20.69
CA ARG A 58 42.87 -5.75 21.93
C ARG A 58 43.29 -4.27 21.90
N LYS A 59 43.79 -3.75 20.77
CA LYS A 59 44.11 -2.32 20.64
C LYS A 59 42.83 -1.48 20.76
N PRO A 60 42.89 -0.27 21.35
CA PRO A 60 41.75 0.61 21.45
C PRO A 60 41.17 0.93 20.06
N VAL A 61 39.86 0.84 19.92
CA VAL A 61 39.12 1.11 18.67
C VAL A 61 37.81 1.79 19.01
N THR A 62 37.49 2.86 18.28
CA THR A 62 36.23 3.58 18.38
C THR A 62 35.43 3.46 17.11
N ALA A 63 34.12 3.66 17.20
CA ALA A 63 33.22 3.60 16.04
C ALA A 63 33.53 4.67 14.98
N SER A 64 34.11 5.80 15.38
CA SER A 64 34.52 6.88 14.48
C SER A 64 35.73 6.55 13.60
N MET A 65 36.53 5.56 13.98
CA MET A 65 37.76 5.15 13.27
C MET A 65 37.54 3.90 12.41
N MET A 66 36.39 3.79 11.78
CA MET A 66 36.06 2.67 10.91
C MET A 66 35.99 3.13 9.44
N PHE A 67 36.63 2.36 8.55
CA PHE A 67 36.65 2.64 7.11
C PHE A 67 35.91 1.54 6.35
N VAL A 68 34.93 1.92 5.52
CA VAL A 68 34.17 1.00 4.69
C VAL A 68 35.06 0.46 3.56
N MET A 69 35.12 -0.87 3.41
CA MET A 69 35.93 -1.56 2.44
C MET A 69 35.17 -1.86 1.15
N TYR A 70 34.88 -0.83 0.33
CA TYR A 70 34.08 -0.97 -0.90
C TYR A 70 34.64 -1.98 -1.89
N LYS A 71 35.96 -2.02 -2.11
CA LYS A 71 36.61 -2.98 -3.02
C LYS A 71 36.35 -4.42 -2.55
N LEU A 72 36.52 -4.66 -1.26
CA LEU A 72 36.28 -5.97 -0.65
C LEU A 72 34.79 -6.37 -0.74
N SER A 73 33.89 -5.43 -0.46
CA SER A 73 32.45 -5.63 -0.63
C SER A 73 32.09 -6.03 -2.07
N LYS A 74 32.71 -5.38 -3.07
CA LYS A 74 32.52 -5.70 -4.49
C LYS A 74 33.10 -7.08 -4.86
N SER A 75 34.23 -7.50 -4.27
CA SER A 75 34.76 -8.84 -4.47
C SER A 75 33.85 -9.91 -3.90
N ILE A 76 33.36 -9.70 -2.67
CA ILE A 76 32.41 -10.60 -2.02
C ILE A 76 31.09 -10.71 -2.81
N SER A 77 30.58 -9.61 -3.36
CA SER A 77 29.34 -9.62 -4.13
C SER A 77 29.41 -10.45 -5.42
N ARG A 78 30.60 -10.76 -5.91
CA ARG A 78 30.83 -11.62 -7.08
C ARG A 78 30.97 -13.11 -6.76
N LEU A 79 31.15 -13.46 -5.49
CA LEU A 79 31.23 -14.87 -5.08
C LEU A 79 29.93 -15.59 -5.42
N ARG A 80 30.07 -16.82 -5.93
CA ARG A 80 28.91 -17.63 -6.31
C ARG A 80 28.27 -18.26 -5.07
N VAL A 81 26.96 -18.11 -4.99
CA VAL A 81 26.14 -18.69 -3.93
C VAL A 81 25.09 -19.62 -4.52
N LYS A 82 24.69 -20.60 -3.74
CA LYS A 82 23.58 -21.50 -3.98
C LYS A 82 22.26 -20.82 -3.64
N CYS A 83 21.19 -21.24 -4.27
CA CYS A 83 19.86 -20.78 -3.89
C CYS A 83 19.52 -21.24 -2.47
N GLY A 84 18.90 -20.36 -1.66
CA GLY A 84 18.42 -20.74 -0.32
C GLY A 84 17.34 -21.84 -0.34
N ASN A 85 16.73 -22.10 -1.51
CA ASN A 85 15.77 -23.17 -1.73
C ASN A 85 16.43 -24.42 -2.37
N GLU A 86 17.76 -24.62 -2.20
CA GLU A 86 18.48 -25.80 -2.71
C GLU A 86 17.84 -27.10 -2.18
N ALA A 87 17.56 -27.14 -0.87
CA ALA A 87 16.90 -28.29 -0.25
C ALA A 87 15.50 -28.58 -0.82
N SER A 88 14.83 -27.58 -1.40
CA SER A 88 13.54 -27.72 -2.08
C SER A 88 13.68 -28.09 -3.55
N GLY A 89 14.92 -28.23 -4.05
CA GLY A 89 15.24 -28.66 -5.42
C GLY A 89 15.69 -27.54 -6.37
N CYS A 90 15.97 -26.33 -5.89
CA CYS A 90 16.52 -25.26 -6.74
C CYS A 90 18.05 -25.42 -6.88
N ALA A 91 18.51 -25.94 -8.00
CA ALA A 91 19.94 -26.09 -8.30
C ALA A 91 20.64 -24.83 -8.84
N ALA A 92 19.98 -23.67 -8.77
CA ALA A 92 20.54 -22.44 -9.31
C ALA A 92 21.68 -21.91 -8.46
N THR A 93 22.77 -21.49 -9.14
CA THR A 93 23.90 -20.78 -8.55
C THR A 93 24.12 -19.45 -9.28
N PHE A 94 24.39 -18.39 -8.54
CA PHE A 94 24.52 -17.03 -9.08
C PHE A 94 25.48 -16.21 -8.20
N PRO A 95 25.96 -15.05 -8.67
CA PRO A 95 26.71 -14.12 -7.84
C PRO A 95 25.87 -13.66 -6.64
N LEU A 96 26.49 -13.46 -5.49
CA LEU A 96 25.81 -12.98 -4.28
C LEU A 96 25.01 -11.69 -4.51
N ALA A 97 25.48 -10.82 -5.41
CA ALA A 97 24.76 -9.60 -5.81
C ALA A 97 23.37 -9.90 -6.40
N ASP A 98 23.23 -11.01 -7.11
CA ASP A 98 22.01 -11.37 -7.83
C ASP A 98 21.03 -12.21 -6.99
N GLN A 99 21.37 -12.47 -5.72
CA GLN A 99 20.55 -13.28 -4.81
C GLN A 99 19.11 -12.77 -4.70
N HIS A 100 18.94 -11.45 -4.61
CA HIS A 100 17.62 -10.83 -4.54
C HIS A 100 16.83 -11.00 -5.84
N CYS A 101 17.48 -10.79 -7.00
CA CYS A 101 16.86 -10.96 -8.31
C CYS A 101 16.42 -12.41 -8.52
N HIS A 102 17.29 -13.39 -8.21
CA HIS A 102 16.93 -14.80 -8.32
C HIS A 102 15.75 -15.13 -7.38
N ARG A 103 15.78 -14.69 -6.13
CA ARG A 103 14.73 -15.00 -5.16
C ARG A 103 13.35 -14.53 -5.62
N SER A 104 13.27 -13.35 -6.25
CA SER A 104 12.02 -12.83 -6.79
C SER A 104 11.42 -13.68 -7.92
N GLY A 105 12.26 -14.40 -8.68
CA GLY A 105 11.88 -15.30 -9.79
C GLY A 105 11.97 -16.80 -9.47
N CYS A 106 12.45 -17.19 -8.28
CA CYS A 106 12.70 -18.60 -7.96
C CYS A 106 11.39 -19.42 -7.95
N PRO A 107 11.32 -20.52 -8.74
CA PRO A 107 10.14 -21.38 -8.78
C PRO A 107 9.85 -22.10 -7.46
N PHE A 108 10.87 -22.26 -6.63
CA PHE A 108 10.80 -22.96 -5.35
C PHE A 108 10.58 -22.01 -4.15
N GLU A 109 10.54 -20.69 -4.38
CA GLU A 109 10.27 -19.73 -3.30
C GLU A 109 8.86 -19.92 -2.75
N PRO A 110 8.72 -20.10 -1.42
CA PRO A 110 7.41 -20.19 -0.80
C PRO A 110 6.58 -18.93 -1.06
N SER A 111 5.39 -19.12 -1.60
CA SER A 111 4.47 -18.03 -1.91
C SER A 111 3.09 -18.36 -1.36
N ALA A 112 2.42 -17.38 -0.79
CA ALA A 112 1.08 -17.53 -0.25
C ALA A 112 0.05 -17.62 -1.38
N CYS A 113 -1.01 -18.40 -1.15
CA CYS A 113 -2.14 -18.44 -2.05
C CYS A 113 -2.81 -17.05 -2.15
N PRO A 114 -3.16 -16.55 -3.36
CA PRO A 114 -3.77 -15.24 -3.54
C PRO A 114 -5.22 -15.17 -3.07
N HIS A 115 -5.86 -16.32 -2.80
CA HIS A 115 -7.26 -16.36 -2.38
C HIS A 115 -7.40 -16.09 -0.88
N GLU A 116 -8.20 -15.08 -0.53
CA GLU A 116 -8.50 -14.72 0.86
C GLU A 116 -9.03 -15.91 1.65
N GLY A 117 -8.52 -16.10 2.86
CA GLY A 117 -8.86 -17.20 3.75
C GLY A 117 -8.12 -18.51 3.47
N CYS A 118 -7.31 -18.60 2.39
CA CYS A 118 -6.44 -19.72 2.14
C CYS A 118 -5.06 -19.46 2.75
N GLY A 119 -4.76 -20.08 3.90
CA GLY A 119 -3.45 -19.95 4.54
C GLY A 119 -2.34 -20.81 3.92
N ALA A 120 -2.56 -21.44 2.75
CA ALA A 120 -1.58 -22.32 2.12
C ALA A 120 -0.38 -21.53 1.61
N GLN A 121 0.83 -22.00 2.00
CA GLN A 121 2.10 -21.57 1.43
C GLN A 121 2.69 -22.70 0.61
N LEU A 122 2.97 -22.45 -0.65
CA LEU A 122 3.41 -23.44 -1.62
C LEU A 122 4.59 -22.90 -2.44
N PRO A 123 5.47 -23.78 -2.98
CA PRO A 123 6.43 -23.34 -3.97
C PRO A 123 5.74 -22.59 -5.12
N ARG A 124 6.33 -21.50 -5.55
CA ARG A 124 5.73 -20.63 -6.61
C ARG A 124 5.31 -21.42 -7.85
N ARG A 125 6.07 -22.46 -8.25
CA ARG A 125 5.73 -23.33 -9.38
C ARG A 125 4.41 -24.08 -9.20
N ASP A 126 4.03 -24.42 -7.96
CA ASP A 126 2.83 -25.22 -7.64
C ASP A 126 1.60 -24.35 -7.39
N LEU A 127 1.83 -23.04 -7.19
CA LEU A 127 0.79 -22.07 -6.87
C LEU A 127 -0.31 -21.96 -7.94
N PRO A 128 -0.02 -21.94 -9.26
CA PRO A 128 -1.06 -21.88 -10.29
C PRO A 128 -2.00 -23.10 -10.26
N ALA A 129 -1.44 -24.31 -10.10
CA ALA A 129 -2.24 -25.53 -10.01
C ALA A 129 -3.11 -25.56 -8.75
N HIS A 130 -2.56 -25.09 -7.62
CA HIS A 130 -3.34 -24.94 -6.39
C HIS A 130 -4.44 -23.88 -6.55
N ALA A 131 -4.13 -22.71 -7.12
CA ALA A 131 -5.09 -21.63 -7.28
C ALA A 131 -6.33 -22.05 -8.05
N LEU A 132 -6.18 -22.90 -9.07
CA LEU A 132 -7.30 -23.48 -9.83
C LEU A 132 -8.19 -24.39 -8.98
N ARG A 133 -7.62 -25.11 -8.00
CA ARG A 133 -8.31 -26.08 -7.15
C ARG A 133 -8.60 -25.55 -5.75
N CYS A 134 -8.20 -24.31 -5.45
CA CYS A 134 -8.32 -23.75 -4.12
C CYS A 134 -9.78 -23.70 -3.66
N PRO A 135 -10.11 -24.22 -2.47
CA PRO A 135 -11.49 -24.18 -1.95
C PRO A 135 -11.97 -22.77 -1.66
N HIS A 136 -11.03 -21.83 -1.45
CA HIS A 136 -11.30 -20.40 -1.21
C HIS A 136 -11.35 -19.57 -2.50
N ARG A 137 -11.14 -20.19 -3.67
CA ARG A 137 -11.28 -19.51 -4.95
C ARG A 137 -12.70 -18.99 -5.10
N ARG A 138 -12.81 -17.69 -5.33
CA ARG A 138 -14.08 -17.00 -5.54
C ARG A 138 -14.36 -16.89 -7.02
N GLU A 139 -15.57 -17.33 -7.41
CA GLU A 139 -16.06 -17.26 -8.78
C GLU A 139 -17.47 -16.67 -8.80
N PRO A 140 -17.85 -15.93 -9.86
CA PRO A 140 -19.22 -15.49 -9.98
C PRO A 140 -20.17 -16.69 -10.08
N CYS A 141 -21.35 -16.53 -9.52
CA CYS A 141 -22.36 -17.57 -9.58
C CYS A 141 -22.65 -17.99 -11.03
N PRO A 142 -22.57 -19.29 -11.38
CA PRO A 142 -22.78 -19.76 -12.75
C PRO A 142 -24.21 -19.51 -13.27
N LEU A 143 -25.18 -19.29 -12.37
CA LEU A 143 -26.56 -18.95 -12.71
C LEU A 143 -26.80 -17.45 -12.89
N GLY A 144 -25.74 -16.63 -12.83
CA GLY A 144 -25.81 -15.21 -13.16
C GLY A 144 -26.52 -14.32 -12.15
N CYS A 145 -26.66 -14.73 -10.88
CA CYS A 145 -27.29 -13.88 -9.84
C CYS A 145 -26.44 -12.69 -9.38
N GLY A 146 -25.19 -12.55 -9.89
CA GLY A 146 -24.27 -11.47 -9.54
C GLY A 146 -23.47 -11.69 -8.26
N GLU A 147 -23.72 -12.76 -7.51
CA GLU A 147 -22.98 -13.08 -6.29
C GLU A 147 -21.65 -13.77 -6.62
N VAL A 148 -20.59 -13.41 -5.87
CA VAL A 148 -19.25 -14.03 -5.98
C VAL A 148 -19.11 -15.04 -4.84
N LEU A 149 -19.04 -16.33 -5.19
CA LEU A 149 -19.09 -17.46 -4.27
C LEU A 149 -17.74 -18.16 -4.18
N SER A 150 -17.39 -18.64 -2.99
CA SER A 150 -16.34 -19.65 -2.85
C SER A 150 -16.89 -21.03 -3.25
N ARG A 151 -16.00 -21.95 -3.62
CA ARG A 151 -16.39 -23.32 -3.96
C ARG A 151 -17.15 -24.00 -2.82
N GLN A 152 -16.84 -23.69 -1.57
CA GLN A 152 -17.54 -24.20 -0.39
C GLN A 152 -18.94 -23.61 -0.23
N SER A 153 -19.11 -22.31 -0.51
CA SER A 153 -20.40 -21.63 -0.39
C SER A 153 -21.35 -21.91 -1.56
N GLN A 154 -20.83 -22.42 -2.68
CA GLN A 154 -21.60 -22.68 -3.88
C GLN A 154 -22.66 -23.79 -3.68
N ALA A 155 -22.34 -24.81 -2.87
CA ALA A 155 -23.28 -25.93 -2.61
C ALA A 155 -24.54 -25.51 -1.83
N GLY A 156 -24.45 -24.50 -0.97
CA GLY A 156 -25.56 -23.95 -0.19
C GLY A 156 -26.19 -22.68 -0.75
N HIS A 157 -25.73 -22.22 -1.93
CA HIS A 157 -26.15 -20.95 -2.49
C HIS A 157 -27.55 -21.03 -3.10
N ASN A 158 -28.42 -20.07 -2.72
CA ASN A 158 -29.76 -19.93 -3.26
C ASN A 158 -29.89 -18.60 -4.03
N CYS A 159 -29.85 -18.69 -5.36
CA CYS A 159 -29.91 -17.51 -6.26
C CYS A 159 -31.20 -16.72 -6.09
N TYR A 160 -32.34 -17.39 -5.88
CA TYR A 160 -33.63 -16.70 -5.69
C TYR A 160 -33.60 -15.83 -4.44
N GLN A 161 -33.14 -16.36 -3.31
CA GLN A 161 -33.02 -15.58 -2.06
C GLN A 161 -32.07 -14.39 -2.23
N GLN A 162 -30.95 -14.60 -2.93
CA GLN A 162 -29.96 -13.56 -3.17
C GLN A 162 -30.52 -12.43 -4.04
N LEU A 163 -31.15 -12.77 -5.17
CA LEU A 163 -31.80 -11.79 -6.03
C LEU A 163 -32.93 -11.05 -5.30
N ARG A 164 -33.74 -11.75 -4.51
CA ARG A 164 -34.79 -11.13 -3.69
C ARG A 164 -34.23 -10.12 -2.70
N ARG A 165 -33.13 -10.46 -2.02
CA ARG A 165 -32.42 -9.52 -1.10
C ARG A 165 -31.85 -8.32 -1.85
N ALA A 166 -31.20 -8.53 -2.98
CA ALA A 166 -30.64 -7.48 -3.81
C ALA A 166 -31.72 -6.51 -4.32
N CYS A 167 -32.85 -7.05 -4.82
CA CYS A 167 -34.00 -6.23 -5.23
C CYS A 167 -34.62 -5.44 -4.08
N ALA A 168 -34.72 -6.03 -2.89
CA ALA A 168 -35.24 -5.35 -1.72
C ALA A 168 -34.34 -4.19 -1.27
N ALA A 169 -33.02 -4.42 -1.25
CA ALA A 169 -32.02 -3.39 -0.93
C ALA A 169 -32.04 -2.25 -1.96
N GLN A 170 -32.13 -2.56 -3.25
CA GLN A 170 -32.21 -1.56 -4.32
C GLN A 170 -33.50 -0.72 -4.20
N ARG A 171 -34.64 -1.34 -3.93
CA ARG A 171 -35.90 -0.62 -3.67
C ARG A 171 -35.80 0.32 -2.48
N GLN A 172 -35.16 -0.12 -1.40
CA GLN A 172 -34.96 0.70 -0.21
C GLN A 172 -34.03 1.90 -0.50
N ALA A 173 -32.93 1.68 -1.20
CA ALA A 173 -32.03 2.76 -1.62
C ALA A 173 -32.74 3.76 -2.53
N HIS A 174 -33.53 3.29 -3.50
CA HIS A 174 -34.31 4.15 -4.37
C HIS A 174 -35.34 4.99 -3.60
N ARG A 175 -36.06 4.39 -2.65
CA ARG A 175 -37.00 5.12 -1.78
C ARG A 175 -36.29 6.21 -0.97
N ALA A 176 -35.09 5.95 -0.44
CA ALA A 176 -34.31 6.93 0.32
C ALA A 176 -33.87 8.12 -0.57
N ILE A 177 -33.46 7.84 -1.81
CA ILE A 177 -33.09 8.88 -2.80
C ILE A 177 -34.31 9.74 -3.11
N VAL A 178 -35.47 9.12 -3.43
CA VAL A 178 -36.71 9.83 -3.75
C VAL A 178 -37.13 10.73 -2.58
N ALA A 179 -37.12 10.22 -1.35
CA ALA A 179 -37.46 10.98 -0.14
C ALA A 179 -36.51 12.18 0.07
N THR A 180 -35.22 11.99 -0.25
CA THR A 180 -34.23 13.08 -0.14
C THR A 180 -34.47 14.16 -1.22
N LEU A 181 -34.77 13.76 -2.44
CA LEU A 181 -35.09 14.69 -3.54
C LEU A 181 -36.37 15.46 -3.23
N GLN A 182 -37.43 14.79 -2.74
CA GLN A 182 -38.68 15.45 -2.33
C GLN A 182 -38.46 16.47 -1.23
N ARG A 183 -37.61 16.20 -0.22
CA ARG A 183 -37.26 17.18 0.80
C ARG A 183 -36.52 18.38 0.22
N LYS A 184 -35.59 18.18 -0.70
CA LYS A 184 -34.88 19.28 -1.40
C LYS A 184 -35.85 20.13 -2.23
N MET A 185 -36.76 19.49 -2.98
CA MET A 185 -37.78 20.20 -3.77
C MET A 185 -38.69 21.08 -2.88
N ARG A 186 -39.22 20.54 -1.78
CA ARG A 186 -40.04 21.33 -0.82
C ARG A 186 -39.29 22.54 -0.27
N LYS A 187 -37.99 22.36 0.07
CA LYS A 187 -37.15 23.47 0.54
C LYS A 187 -36.97 24.53 -0.54
N MET A 188 -36.71 24.14 -1.80
CA MET A 188 -36.61 25.09 -2.90
C MET A 188 -37.90 25.82 -3.20
N GLN A 189 -39.04 25.10 -3.18
CA GLN A 189 -40.37 25.72 -3.32
C GLN A 189 -40.64 26.76 -2.25
N SER A 190 -40.39 26.43 -0.96
CA SER A 190 -40.52 27.38 0.15
C SER A 190 -39.63 28.62 -0.02
N THR A 191 -38.38 28.43 -0.44
CA THR A 191 -37.46 29.55 -0.70
C THR A 191 -37.97 30.42 -1.86
N MET A 192 -38.47 29.78 -2.92
CA MET A 192 -39.00 30.49 -4.09
C MET A 192 -40.27 31.32 -3.74
N GLU A 193 -41.16 30.76 -2.90
CA GLU A 193 -42.35 31.50 -2.38
C GLU A 193 -41.96 32.66 -1.48
N GLN A 194 -40.90 32.49 -0.66
CA GLN A 194 -40.39 33.59 0.17
C GLN A 194 -39.79 34.70 -0.71
N MET A 195 -39.00 34.36 -1.72
CA MET A 195 -38.49 35.37 -2.67
C MET A 195 -39.59 36.08 -3.43
N LYS A 196 -40.62 35.35 -3.91
CA LYS A 196 -41.81 35.98 -4.55
C LYS A 196 -42.49 37.01 -3.65
N ARG A 197 -42.67 36.67 -2.36
CA ARG A 197 -43.26 37.64 -1.37
C ARG A 197 -42.36 38.85 -1.19
N GLN A 198 -41.05 38.68 -1.10
CA GLN A 198 -40.10 39.79 -0.97
C GLN A 198 -40.15 40.71 -2.19
N VAL A 199 -40.19 40.13 -3.42
CA VAL A 199 -40.30 40.89 -4.66
C VAL A 199 -41.64 41.67 -4.69
N ALA A 200 -42.76 41.07 -4.31
CA ALA A 200 -44.05 41.73 -4.24
C ALA A 200 -44.03 42.94 -3.31
N LEU A 201 -43.46 42.81 -2.10
CA LEU A 201 -43.30 43.91 -1.16
C LEU A 201 -42.43 45.05 -1.67
N ILE A 202 -41.39 44.75 -2.43
CA ILE A 202 -40.54 45.76 -3.07
C ILE A 202 -41.30 46.48 -4.19
N CYS A 203 -42.06 45.78 -5.01
CA CYS A 203 -42.90 46.41 -6.04
C CYS A 203 -43.94 47.35 -5.41
N GLU A 204 -44.64 46.88 -4.36
CA GLU A 204 -45.64 47.69 -3.64
C GLU A 204 -45.01 48.94 -3.01
N SER A 205 -43.79 48.85 -2.46
CA SER A 205 -43.07 49.99 -1.93
C SER A 205 -42.63 51.01 -2.98
N LEU A 206 -42.38 50.58 -4.20
CA LEU A 206 -42.02 51.46 -5.33
C LEU A 206 -43.24 52.16 -5.90
N GLU A 207 -44.40 51.51 -5.99
CA GLU A 207 -45.65 52.13 -6.43
C GLU A 207 -46.12 53.26 -5.50
N VAL A 208 -45.94 53.09 -4.19
CA VAL A 208 -46.26 54.14 -3.19
C VAL A 208 -45.32 55.34 -3.25
N ALA A 209 -44.10 55.19 -3.83
CA ALA A 209 -43.14 56.27 -3.98
C ALA A 209 -43.40 57.14 -5.24
N ASP A 210 -44.12 56.61 -6.23
CA ASP A 210 -44.38 57.32 -7.50
C ASP A 210 -45.65 58.21 -7.43
N ASP A 211 -46.57 58.01 -6.44
CA ASP A 211 -47.78 58.85 -6.19
C ASP A 211 -47.50 60.13 -5.42
N GLY A 212 -46.23 60.48 -5.12
CA GLY A 212 -45.84 61.63 -4.26
C GLY A 212 -45.36 62.91 -4.96
N GLU A 213 -45.32 63.01 -6.28
CA GLU A 213 -44.93 64.20 -7.01
C GLU A 213 -46.11 64.76 -7.84
N GLU A 214 -47.00 65.51 -7.22
CA GLU A 214 -47.82 66.51 -7.95
C GLU A 214 -46.95 67.74 -8.29
N PRO A 215 -46.83 68.18 -9.55
CA PRO A 215 -46.24 69.48 -9.84
C PRO A 215 -47.24 70.61 -9.50
N ALA A 216 -46.82 71.42 -8.55
CA ALA A 216 -47.52 72.68 -8.21
C ALA A 216 -47.65 73.57 -9.45
N GLY A 217 -48.91 73.95 -9.72
CA GLY A 217 -49.25 74.88 -10.75
C GLY A 217 -48.69 76.26 -10.50
N GLU A 218 -48.16 76.87 -11.52
CA GLU A 218 -48.04 78.31 -11.58
C GLU A 218 -49.00 78.87 -12.63
N GLY A 219 -49.99 79.59 -12.13
CA GLY A 219 -50.79 80.45 -12.94
C GLY A 219 -50.10 81.80 -13.14
N SER A 220 -50.27 82.36 -14.28
CA SER A 220 -50.29 83.84 -14.46
C SER A 220 -50.79 84.13 -15.88
N SER A 221 -51.96 84.64 -16.05
CA SER A 221 -52.29 86.06 -16.04
C SER A 221 -51.88 86.82 -17.30
N SER A 222 -52.92 87.31 -17.94
CA SER A 222 -53.15 88.57 -18.59
C SER A 222 -52.80 88.72 -20.07
N ALA A 223 -53.80 89.01 -20.82
CA ALA A 223 -54.37 90.31 -21.16
C ALA A 223 -53.89 90.80 -22.49
N GLY A 224 -54.83 91.14 -23.36
CA GLY A 224 -54.86 92.37 -24.06
C GLY A 224 -54.79 92.42 -25.54
N SER A 225 -55.87 92.88 -26.10
CA SER A 225 -56.13 93.56 -27.38
C SER A 225 -56.39 92.73 -28.61
#